data_bb720607cd8ea57c0eca7f7656d2f3cc
#
_entry.id   bb720607cd8ea57c0eca7f7656d2f3cc
#
_cell.length_a   1.000
_cell.length_b   1.000
_cell.length_c   1.000
_cell.angle_alpha   90.00
_cell.angle_beta   90.00
_cell.angle_gamma   90.00
#
_symmetry.space_group_name_H-M   'P 1'
#
loop_
_entity.id
_entity.type
_entity.pdbx_description
1 polymer ?
#
loop_
_entity_poly.entity_id
_entity_poly.type
_entity_poly.pdbx_seq_one_letter_code
_entity_poly.pdbx_strand_id
1 'polypeptide(L)'
;MANFSYNTIVVKGKRENVIAWLNKARKFHVSPNVSNKQLIKRLNTMSKSGHGLTLHSFLPIPKTYKNFDTTNDLLKRNFFKGTDEEYTKYVKGYKKAKRYQMKMYGVVGWYDWNLKFLGCKWDSSLFNWSIRENNDDFILIFNCDTPWNYPSSWIETMQKQNDKLTFFCRAQEESCAYNGYFCAREKEFENDYPDLWKDARQEVRINHPDIEEESDEWYNALNEIEERMNDKLTEKFYQFVENYVYEGE
;
A
#
# COMPACT_ATOMS: atom_id res chain seq x y z
N MET A 1 -6.46 -14.98 10.90
CA MET A 1 -6.85 -13.80 10.09
C MET A 1 -5.58 -13.09 9.65
N ALA A 2 -5.57 -12.39 8.53
CA ALA A 2 -4.43 -11.57 8.17
C ALA A 2 -4.61 -10.21 8.85
N ASN A 3 -3.62 -9.71 9.56
CA ASN A 3 -3.60 -8.35 10.05
C ASN A 3 -3.52 -7.40 8.86
N PHE A 4 -4.19 -6.27 8.95
CA PHE A 4 -4.17 -5.26 7.91
C PHE A 4 -3.29 -4.07 8.29
N SER A 5 -2.67 -3.49 7.30
CA SER A 5 -2.05 -2.18 7.35
C SER A 5 -2.97 -1.19 6.66
N TYR A 6 -3.39 -0.18 7.39
CA TYR A 6 -4.15 0.96 6.88
C TYR A 6 -3.18 2.02 6.40
N ASN A 7 -3.23 2.31 5.11
CA ASN A 7 -2.24 3.19 4.51
C ASN A 7 -2.90 4.39 3.86
N THR A 8 -2.36 5.57 4.12
CA THR A 8 -2.62 6.79 3.37
C THR A 8 -1.42 7.07 2.48
N ILE A 9 -1.62 7.00 1.18
CA ILE A 9 -0.57 7.27 0.19
C ILE A 9 -0.77 8.67 -0.37
N VAL A 10 0.32 9.42 -0.47
CA VAL A 10 0.34 10.77 -1.02
C VAL A 10 1.32 10.82 -2.19
N VAL A 11 0.88 11.42 -3.28
CA VAL A 11 1.69 11.68 -4.47
C VAL A 11 1.75 13.19 -4.69
N LYS A 12 2.93 13.76 -4.54
CA LYS A 12 3.21 15.21 -4.64
C LYS A 12 4.03 15.53 -5.88
N GLY A 13 3.68 16.61 -6.57
CA GLY A 13 4.42 17.15 -7.70
C GLY A 13 3.58 18.08 -8.56
N LYS A 14 4.08 18.49 -9.73
CA LYS A 14 3.29 19.29 -10.65
C LYS A 14 2.09 18.51 -11.17
N ARG A 15 0.95 19.20 -11.33
CA ARG A 15 -0.32 18.62 -11.76
C ARG A 15 -0.20 17.71 -12.99
N GLU A 16 0.49 18.18 -14.03
CA GLU A 16 0.66 17.43 -15.27
C GLU A 16 1.39 16.11 -15.06
N ASN A 17 2.38 16.06 -14.14
CA ASN A 17 3.13 14.83 -13.82
C ASN A 17 2.27 13.83 -13.06
N VAL A 18 1.42 14.29 -12.11
CA VAL A 18 0.48 13.43 -11.39
C VAL A 18 -0.57 12.85 -12.33
N ILE A 19 -1.14 13.66 -13.24
CA ILE A 19 -2.09 13.18 -14.24
C ILE A 19 -1.43 12.20 -15.21
N ALA A 20 -0.19 12.47 -15.65
CA ALA A 20 0.56 11.55 -16.49
C ALA A 20 0.84 10.21 -15.80
N TRP A 21 1.15 10.24 -14.50
CA TRP A 21 1.30 9.03 -13.69
C TRP A 21 -0.02 8.25 -13.57
N LEU A 22 -1.14 8.92 -13.24
CA LEU A 22 -2.46 8.27 -13.18
C LEU A 22 -2.82 7.59 -14.49
N ASN A 23 -2.51 8.21 -15.62
CA ASN A 23 -2.78 7.68 -16.96
C ASN A 23 -1.88 6.46 -17.34
N LYS A 24 -0.83 6.16 -16.56
CA LYS A 24 -0.08 4.89 -16.69
C LYS A 24 -0.86 3.70 -16.12
N ALA A 25 -1.83 3.95 -15.25
CA ALA A 25 -2.64 2.90 -14.66
C ALA A 25 -3.49 2.20 -15.73
N ARG A 26 -3.54 0.86 -15.67
CA ARG A 26 -4.37 0.08 -16.58
C ARG A 26 -5.84 0.47 -16.45
N LYS A 27 -6.53 0.64 -17.59
CA LYS A 27 -7.95 0.95 -17.68
C LYS A 27 -8.35 2.33 -17.13
N PHE A 28 -7.38 3.19 -16.86
CA PHE A 28 -7.66 4.56 -16.44
C PHE A 28 -7.07 5.56 -17.44
N HIS A 29 -7.87 6.53 -17.84
CA HIS A 29 -7.42 7.63 -18.68
C HIS A 29 -8.26 8.87 -18.44
N VAL A 30 -7.61 9.99 -18.23
CA VAL A 30 -8.23 11.31 -18.10
C VAL A 30 -7.49 12.35 -18.93
N SER A 31 -8.22 13.37 -19.37
CA SER A 31 -7.62 14.54 -20.05
C SER A 31 -6.67 15.27 -19.09
N PRO A 32 -5.54 15.82 -19.57
CA PRO A 32 -4.68 16.69 -18.78
C PRO A 32 -5.43 17.88 -18.15
N ASN A 33 -6.48 18.37 -18.85
CA ASN A 33 -7.27 19.52 -18.43
C ASN A 33 -8.49 19.15 -17.58
N VAL A 34 -8.60 17.92 -17.08
CA VAL A 34 -9.71 17.50 -16.22
C VAL A 34 -9.74 18.35 -14.94
N SER A 35 -10.91 18.85 -14.53
CA SER A 35 -11.01 19.57 -13.25
C SER A 35 -10.83 18.64 -12.06
N ASN A 36 -10.34 19.16 -10.92
CA ASN A 36 -10.15 18.37 -9.70
C ASN A 36 -11.46 17.68 -9.27
N LYS A 37 -12.57 18.40 -9.31
CA LYS A 37 -13.91 17.85 -8.99
C LYS A 37 -14.28 16.66 -9.89
N GLN A 38 -14.04 16.76 -11.18
CA GLN A 38 -14.32 15.67 -12.13
C GLN A 38 -13.36 14.49 -11.93
N LEU A 39 -12.07 14.77 -11.70
CA LEU A 39 -11.07 13.74 -11.44
C LEU A 39 -11.42 12.93 -10.19
N ILE A 40 -11.66 13.59 -9.06
CA ILE A 40 -12.04 12.95 -7.80
C ILE A 40 -13.36 12.19 -7.92
N LYS A 41 -14.37 12.78 -8.54
CA LYS A 41 -15.64 12.09 -8.79
C LYS A 41 -15.41 10.79 -9.56
N ARG A 42 -14.57 10.80 -10.60
CA ARG A 42 -14.29 9.61 -11.42
C ARG A 42 -13.54 8.54 -10.62
N LEU A 43 -12.49 8.89 -9.90
CA LEU A 43 -11.70 7.97 -9.08
C LEU A 43 -12.57 7.30 -8.00
N ASN A 44 -13.35 8.09 -7.24
CA ASN A 44 -14.22 7.58 -6.20
C ASN A 44 -15.39 6.75 -6.74
N THR A 45 -15.93 7.08 -7.91
CA THR A 45 -16.98 6.28 -8.56
C THR A 45 -16.46 4.92 -8.98
N MET A 46 -15.25 4.86 -9.56
CA MET A 46 -14.60 3.61 -9.93
C MET A 46 -14.34 2.73 -8.70
N SER A 47 -13.85 3.31 -7.61
CA SER A 47 -13.60 2.57 -6.36
C SER A 47 -14.88 1.93 -5.81
N LYS A 48 -15.99 2.67 -5.80
CA LYS A 48 -17.30 2.16 -5.32
C LYS A 48 -17.90 1.06 -6.21
N SER A 49 -17.62 1.08 -7.51
CA SER A 49 -18.16 0.08 -8.46
C SER A 49 -17.39 -1.24 -8.46
N GLY A 50 -16.36 -1.41 -7.64
CA GLY A 50 -15.48 -2.57 -7.65
C GLY A 50 -14.54 -2.64 -8.85
N HIS A 51 -14.51 -1.61 -9.69
CA HIS A 51 -13.62 -1.46 -10.84
C HIS A 51 -12.53 -0.40 -10.61
N GLY A 52 -12.28 -0.05 -9.33
CA GLY A 52 -11.30 0.93 -8.92
C GLY A 52 -9.88 0.56 -9.32
N LEU A 53 -8.99 1.53 -9.15
CA LEU A 53 -7.57 1.30 -9.29
C LEU A 53 -7.08 0.43 -8.14
N THR A 54 -6.09 -0.40 -8.43
CA THR A 54 -5.39 -1.26 -7.46
C THR A 54 -3.89 -1.04 -7.60
N LEU A 55 -3.09 -1.59 -6.69
CA LEU A 55 -1.63 -1.57 -6.83
C LEU A 55 -1.19 -2.21 -8.16
N HIS A 56 -1.84 -3.31 -8.57
CA HIS A 56 -1.57 -3.96 -9.86
C HIS A 56 -2.03 -3.15 -11.08
N SER A 57 -2.82 -2.10 -10.91
CA SER A 57 -3.15 -1.19 -12.01
C SER A 57 -1.91 -0.43 -12.50
N PHE A 58 -1.00 -0.11 -11.58
CA PHE A 58 0.27 0.57 -11.85
C PHE A 58 1.45 -0.39 -12.03
N LEU A 59 1.48 -1.47 -11.26
CA LEU A 59 2.52 -2.50 -11.31
C LEU A 59 1.89 -3.88 -11.53
N PRO A 60 1.55 -4.21 -12.78
CA PRO A 60 0.80 -5.42 -13.08
C PRO A 60 1.64 -6.68 -12.90
N ILE A 61 1.05 -7.67 -12.23
CA ILE A 61 1.66 -8.99 -12.15
C ILE A 61 1.85 -9.58 -13.56
N PRO A 62 3.04 -10.10 -13.90
CA PRO A 62 3.29 -10.69 -15.21
C PRO A 62 2.38 -11.90 -15.50
N LYS A 63 1.97 -12.06 -16.76
CA LYS A 63 1.05 -13.14 -17.18
C LYS A 63 1.55 -14.54 -16.79
N THR A 64 2.86 -14.74 -16.75
CA THR A 64 3.49 -16.02 -16.38
C THR A 64 3.13 -16.48 -14.98
N TYR A 65 2.76 -15.54 -14.07
CA TYR A 65 2.30 -15.88 -12.72
C TYR A 65 0.81 -16.24 -12.68
N LYS A 66 0.01 -15.74 -13.62
CA LYS A 66 -1.44 -16.04 -13.68
C LYS A 66 -1.74 -17.45 -14.19
N ASN A 67 -0.86 -18.00 -15.03
CA ASN A 67 -1.10 -19.27 -15.70
C ASN A 67 -0.59 -20.50 -14.93
N PHE A 68 0.17 -20.28 -13.86
CA PHE A 68 0.73 -21.35 -13.03
C PHE A 68 0.53 -20.96 -11.59
N ASP A 69 -0.56 -21.46 -11.02
CA ASP A 69 -0.76 -21.38 -9.58
C ASP A 69 0.32 -22.22 -8.90
N THR A 70 1.07 -21.57 -8.04
CA THR A 70 2.29 -22.12 -7.42
C THR A 70 2.00 -22.95 -6.18
N THR A 71 0.75 -23.35 -5.97
CA THR A 71 0.47 -24.35 -4.96
C THR A 71 1.15 -25.65 -5.38
N ASN A 72 2.14 -26.08 -4.62
CA ASN A 72 2.87 -27.34 -4.83
C ASN A 72 1.93 -28.55 -4.96
N ASP A 73 0.68 -28.41 -4.58
CA ASP A 73 -0.32 -29.46 -4.62
C ASP A 73 -0.73 -29.85 -6.03
N LEU A 74 -0.82 -28.90 -6.97
CA LEU A 74 -1.11 -29.21 -8.38
C LEU A 74 0.03 -29.97 -9.10
N LEU A 75 1.24 -29.96 -8.51
CA LEU A 75 2.34 -30.78 -8.99
C LEU A 75 2.26 -32.25 -8.53
N LYS A 76 1.36 -32.56 -7.59
CA LYS A 76 1.08 -33.93 -7.22
C LYS A 76 0.03 -34.48 -8.17
N ARG A 77 0.35 -35.60 -8.84
CA ARG A 77 -0.54 -36.23 -9.83
C ARG A 77 -1.97 -36.43 -9.30
N ASN A 78 -2.12 -36.74 -8.02
CA ASN A 78 -3.39 -37.02 -7.35
C ASN A 78 -4.36 -35.81 -7.31
N PHE A 79 -3.87 -34.60 -7.43
CA PHE A 79 -4.68 -33.38 -7.45
C PHE A 79 -4.92 -32.83 -8.88
N PHE A 80 -4.23 -33.40 -9.88
CA PHE A 80 -4.40 -32.97 -11.26
C PHE A 80 -5.59 -33.70 -11.90
N LYS A 81 -6.58 -32.93 -12.33
CA LYS A 81 -7.76 -33.45 -13.04
C LYS A 81 -7.47 -33.49 -14.54
N GLY A 82 -7.00 -34.59 -15.05
CA GLY A 82 -6.68 -34.78 -16.46
C GLY A 82 -5.94 -36.09 -16.74
N THR A 83 -5.61 -36.33 -18.01
CA THR A 83 -4.85 -37.53 -18.46
C THR A 83 -3.36 -37.41 -18.03
N ASP A 84 -2.63 -38.51 -18.10
CA ASP A 84 -1.19 -38.54 -17.80
C ASP A 84 -0.38 -37.72 -18.81
N GLU A 85 -0.83 -37.64 -20.07
CA GLU A 85 -0.22 -36.79 -21.09
C GLU A 85 -0.39 -35.31 -20.76
N GLU A 86 -1.60 -34.90 -20.37
CA GLU A 86 -1.90 -33.52 -19.94
C GLU A 86 -1.12 -33.15 -18.70
N TYR A 87 -1.02 -34.04 -17.72
CA TYR A 87 -0.20 -33.84 -16.53
C TYR A 87 1.28 -33.65 -16.88
N THR A 88 1.84 -34.51 -17.76
CA THR A 88 3.23 -34.40 -18.20
C THR A 88 3.50 -33.08 -18.90
N LYS A 89 2.57 -32.63 -19.77
CA LYS A 89 2.64 -31.32 -20.44
C LYS A 89 2.56 -30.17 -19.45
N TYR A 90 1.67 -30.26 -18.46
CA TYR A 90 1.53 -29.27 -17.39
C TYR A 90 2.82 -29.14 -16.58
N VAL A 91 3.39 -30.25 -16.08
CA VAL A 91 4.63 -30.26 -15.29
C VAL A 91 5.81 -29.70 -16.09
N LYS A 92 5.92 -30.03 -17.39
CA LYS A 92 6.95 -29.47 -18.27
C LYS A 92 6.80 -27.96 -18.43
N GLY A 93 5.55 -27.48 -18.64
CA GLY A 93 5.22 -26.07 -18.73
C GLY A 93 5.54 -25.31 -17.43
N TYR A 94 5.15 -25.88 -16.29
CA TYR A 94 5.44 -25.32 -14.97
C TYR A 94 6.95 -25.17 -14.71
N LYS A 95 7.74 -26.22 -14.98
CA LYS A 95 9.21 -26.17 -14.83
C LYS A 95 9.86 -25.09 -15.71
N LYS A 96 9.34 -24.89 -16.92
CA LYS A 96 9.77 -23.83 -17.84
C LYS A 96 9.42 -22.45 -17.30
N ALA A 97 8.17 -22.27 -16.85
CA ALA A 97 7.70 -21.01 -16.27
C ALA A 97 8.48 -20.64 -15.00
N LYS A 98 8.70 -21.60 -14.09
CA LYS A 98 9.50 -21.42 -12.87
C LYS A 98 10.92 -20.91 -13.17
N ARG A 99 11.60 -21.54 -14.14
CA ARG A 99 12.95 -21.10 -14.57
C ARG A 99 12.93 -19.69 -15.18
N TYR A 100 11.92 -19.37 -15.98
CA TYR A 100 11.75 -18.05 -16.56
C TYR A 100 11.47 -16.99 -15.47
N GLN A 101 10.56 -17.26 -14.54
CA GLN A 101 10.22 -16.37 -13.44
C GLN A 101 11.45 -16.08 -12.57
N MET A 102 12.21 -17.12 -12.20
CA MET A 102 13.45 -16.97 -11.43
C MET A 102 14.49 -16.12 -12.17
N LYS A 103 14.68 -16.38 -13.48
CA LYS A 103 15.63 -15.62 -14.32
C LYS A 103 15.25 -14.16 -14.45
N MET A 104 13.96 -13.86 -14.69
CA MET A 104 13.49 -12.51 -15.01
C MET A 104 13.19 -11.67 -13.78
N TYR A 105 12.72 -12.28 -12.70
CA TYR A 105 12.20 -11.57 -11.53
C TYR A 105 12.89 -11.96 -10.22
N GLY A 106 13.67 -13.04 -10.22
CA GLY A 106 14.37 -13.56 -9.04
C GLY A 106 13.45 -14.16 -7.98
N VAL A 107 12.19 -14.45 -8.32
CA VAL A 107 11.19 -15.09 -7.46
C VAL A 107 10.28 -16.00 -8.27
N VAL A 108 9.64 -16.96 -7.60
CA VAL A 108 8.75 -17.93 -8.21
C VAL A 108 7.41 -17.86 -7.52
N GLY A 109 6.34 -17.67 -8.32
CA GLY A 109 4.99 -17.61 -7.81
C GLY A 109 4.49 -16.21 -7.56
N TRP A 110 3.18 -16.06 -7.61
CA TRP A 110 2.51 -14.78 -7.43
C TRP A 110 2.72 -14.20 -6.02
N TYR A 111 2.77 -15.06 -5.02
CA TYR A 111 2.94 -14.68 -3.63
C TYR A 111 4.31 -14.00 -3.39
N ASP A 112 5.40 -14.69 -3.77
CA ASP A 112 6.76 -14.13 -3.63
C ASP A 112 6.96 -12.91 -4.53
N TRP A 113 6.27 -12.88 -5.69
CA TRP A 113 6.27 -11.71 -6.55
C TRP A 113 5.62 -10.51 -5.85
N ASN A 114 4.44 -10.69 -5.24
CA ASN A 114 3.77 -9.61 -4.51
C ASN A 114 4.62 -9.13 -3.34
N LEU A 115 5.18 -10.02 -2.52
CA LEU A 115 6.05 -9.63 -1.42
C LEU A 115 7.26 -8.82 -1.92
N LYS A 116 7.87 -9.24 -3.01
CA LYS A 116 9.05 -8.55 -3.57
C LYS A 116 8.73 -7.20 -4.20
N PHE A 117 7.65 -7.10 -4.95
CA PHE A 117 7.36 -5.94 -5.80
C PHE A 117 6.24 -5.03 -5.29
N LEU A 118 5.33 -5.55 -4.47
CA LEU A 118 4.34 -4.73 -3.78
C LEU A 118 4.76 -4.42 -2.33
N GLY A 119 5.48 -5.32 -1.68
CA GLY A 119 5.79 -5.25 -0.24
C GLY A 119 4.68 -5.84 0.64
N CYS A 120 3.57 -6.30 0.05
CA CYS A 120 2.43 -6.88 0.74
C CYS A 120 1.95 -8.17 0.07
N LYS A 121 1.10 -8.94 0.76
CA LYS A 121 0.74 -10.30 0.36
C LYS A 121 -0.05 -10.37 -0.94
N TRP A 122 -1.04 -9.50 -1.15
CA TRP A 122 -1.87 -9.46 -2.36
C TRP A 122 -2.18 -8.03 -2.80
N ASP A 123 -2.77 -7.93 -3.99
CA ASP A 123 -3.23 -6.66 -4.56
C ASP A 123 -4.33 -6.01 -3.71
N SER A 124 -4.32 -4.71 -3.64
CA SER A 124 -5.25 -3.94 -2.83
C SER A 124 -5.85 -2.79 -3.63
N SER A 125 -7.13 -2.51 -3.36
CA SER A 125 -7.85 -1.41 -3.97
C SER A 125 -7.39 -0.07 -3.42
N LEU A 126 -7.41 0.95 -4.27
CA LEU A 126 -7.13 2.33 -3.92
C LEU A 126 -8.47 3.07 -3.82
N PHE A 127 -8.70 3.78 -2.72
CA PHE A 127 -9.98 4.42 -2.42
C PHE A 127 -9.82 5.73 -1.64
N ASN A 128 -10.92 6.43 -1.37
CA ASN A 128 -10.97 7.72 -0.65
C ASN A 128 -10.04 8.78 -1.25
N TRP A 129 -10.16 8.96 -2.56
CA TRP A 129 -9.33 9.91 -3.30
C TRP A 129 -9.67 11.35 -2.95
N SER A 130 -8.65 12.14 -2.68
CA SER A 130 -8.76 13.59 -2.47
C SER A 130 -7.58 14.33 -3.08
N ILE A 131 -7.73 15.64 -3.24
CA ILE A 131 -6.71 16.52 -3.79
C ILE A 131 -6.56 17.70 -2.85
N ARG A 132 -5.29 18.07 -2.59
CA ARG A 132 -4.91 19.36 -2.03
C ARG A 132 -4.01 20.08 -3.02
N GLU A 133 -4.05 21.39 -3.05
CA GLU A 133 -3.16 22.24 -3.82
C GLU A 133 -2.49 23.20 -2.85
N ASN A 134 -1.16 23.27 -2.92
CA ASN A 134 -0.36 24.18 -2.11
C ASN A 134 0.69 24.83 -3.02
N ASN A 135 0.55 26.14 -3.28
CA ASN A 135 1.38 26.89 -4.22
C ASN A 135 1.40 26.21 -5.61
N ASP A 136 2.56 25.74 -6.05
CA ASP A 136 2.75 25.07 -7.34
C ASP A 136 2.59 23.54 -7.27
N ASP A 137 2.37 22.99 -6.07
CA ASP A 137 2.25 21.55 -5.84
C ASP A 137 0.82 21.05 -5.90
N PHE A 138 0.65 20.00 -6.67
CA PHE A 138 -0.57 19.20 -6.71
C PHE A 138 -0.37 17.95 -5.87
N ILE A 139 -1.16 17.78 -4.82
CA ILE A 139 -1.06 16.71 -3.84
C ILE A 139 -2.27 15.80 -4.00
N LEU A 140 -2.05 14.60 -4.53
CA LEU A 140 -3.07 13.57 -4.65
C LEU A 140 -2.95 12.60 -3.47
N ILE A 141 -4.06 12.37 -2.78
CA ILE A 141 -4.15 11.54 -1.57
C ILE A 141 -5.12 10.40 -1.82
N PHE A 142 -4.79 9.20 -1.38
CA PHE A 142 -5.69 8.05 -1.42
C PHE A 142 -5.31 7.02 -0.35
N ASN A 143 -6.28 6.17 0.01
CA ASN A 143 -6.10 5.10 0.98
C ASN A 143 -5.93 3.75 0.29
N CYS A 144 -5.27 2.83 0.98
CA CYS A 144 -5.03 1.47 0.53
C CYS A 144 -4.82 0.55 1.74
N ASP A 145 -5.72 -0.42 1.94
CA ASP A 145 -5.55 -1.39 3.02
C ASP A 145 -4.83 -2.61 2.49
N THR A 146 -3.69 -2.92 3.07
CA THR A 146 -2.83 -4.02 2.61
C THR A 146 -2.62 -5.08 3.69
N PRO A 147 -2.56 -6.37 3.31
CA PRO A 147 -2.34 -7.43 4.28
C PRO A 147 -0.90 -7.47 4.76
N TRP A 148 -0.71 -7.51 6.09
CA TRP A 148 0.50 -7.67 6.87
C TRP A 148 1.44 -6.47 6.90
N ASN A 149 1.77 -5.86 5.75
CA ASN A 149 2.72 -4.76 5.64
C ASN A 149 2.17 -3.65 4.74
N TYR A 150 2.65 -2.42 4.94
CA TYR A 150 2.43 -1.34 4.00
C TYR A 150 3.14 -1.63 2.66
N PRO A 151 2.66 -1.06 1.54
CA PRO A 151 3.15 -1.42 0.20
C PRO A 151 4.48 -0.71 -0.14
N SER A 152 5.51 -0.89 0.71
CA SER A 152 6.82 -0.21 0.60
C SER A 152 7.49 -0.40 -0.75
N SER A 153 7.61 -1.65 -1.21
CA SER A 153 8.27 -1.98 -2.48
C SER A 153 7.53 -1.39 -3.70
N TRP A 154 6.19 -1.30 -3.62
CA TRP A 154 5.40 -0.65 -4.66
C TRP A 154 5.68 0.86 -4.67
N ILE A 155 5.67 1.51 -3.52
CA ILE A 155 5.92 2.95 -3.37
C ILE A 155 7.32 3.29 -3.88
N GLU A 156 8.35 2.53 -3.48
CA GLU A 156 9.71 2.70 -4.00
C GLU A 156 9.79 2.51 -5.52
N THR A 157 9.07 1.53 -6.06
CA THR A 157 9.03 1.28 -7.51
C THR A 157 8.36 2.45 -8.23
N MET A 158 7.26 2.99 -7.68
CA MET A 158 6.61 4.17 -8.25
C MET A 158 7.55 5.38 -8.21
N GLN A 159 8.29 5.58 -7.13
CA GLN A 159 9.28 6.64 -7.02
C GLN A 159 10.39 6.52 -8.07
N LYS A 160 10.98 5.32 -8.22
CA LYS A 160 12.04 5.05 -9.21
C LYS A 160 11.60 5.29 -10.66
N GLN A 161 10.32 5.08 -10.95
CA GLN A 161 9.74 5.26 -12.28
C GLN A 161 9.25 6.69 -12.56
N ASN A 162 9.24 7.57 -11.55
CA ASN A 162 8.63 8.90 -11.62
C ASN A 162 9.47 9.90 -10.81
N ASP A 163 10.60 10.29 -11.36
CA ASP A 163 11.57 11.22 -10.76
C ASP A 163 10.99 12.62 -10.45
N LYS A 164 9.98 13.05 -11.22
CA LYS A 164 9.28 14.33 -11.05
C LYS A 164 8.16 14.31 -10.01
N LEU A 165 7.96 13.18 -9.36
CA LEU A 165 6.96 13.00 -8.29
C LEU A 165 7.65 12.57 -7.01
N THR A 166 7.04 12.88 -5.87
CA THR A 166 7.44 12.31 -4.57
C THR A 166 6.29 11.52 -3.99
N PHE A 167 6.59 10.31 -3.53
CA PHE A 167 5.62 9.39 -2.94
C PHE A 167 5.85 9.29 -1.44
N PHE A 168 4.78 9.42 -0.68
CA PHE A 168 4.77 9.28 0.77
C PHE A 168 3.71 8.25 1.17
N CYS A 169 3.92 7.62 2.30
CA CYS A 169 2.96 6.71 2.89
C CYS A 169 2.91 6.91 4.39
N ARG A 170 1.74 7.12 4.94
CA ARG A 170 1.46 6.92 6.35
C ARG A 170 0.88 5.53 6.50
N ALA A 171 1.39 4.73 7.42
CA ALA A 171 0.99 3.35 7.61
C ALA A 171 0.77 3.05 9.09
N GLN A 172 -0.36 2.38 9.38
CA GLN A 172 -0.70 1.87 10.70
C GLN A 172 -1.12 0.41 10.57
N GLU A 173 -0.52 -0.47 11.35
CA GLU A 173 -0.88 -1.88 11.37
C GLU A 173 -1.94 -2.15 12.45
N GLU A 174 -2.91 -3.03 12.15
CA GLU A 174 -4.08 -3.33 12.99
C GLU A 174 -3.72 -3.81 14.40
N SER A 175 -2.64 -4.59 14.55
CA SER A 175 -2.13 -5.05 15.84
C SER A 175 -1.09 -4.12 16.43
N CYS A 176 -0.99 -2.91 15.89
CA CYS A 176 -0.09 -1.87 16.38
C CYS A 176 1.41 -2.24 16.37
N ALA A 177 1.84 -3.12 15.45
CA ALA A 177 3.25 -3.42 15.27
C ALA A 177 4.04 -2.21 14.76
N TYR A 178 3.37 -1.30 14.06
CA TYR A 178 3.91 -0.01 13.63
C TYR A 178 2.80 1.02 13.39
N ASN A 179 3.15 2.27 13.63
CA ASN A 179 2.36 3.45 13.24
C ASN A 179 3.35 4.57 12.93
N GLY A 180 3.43 4.97 11.69
CA GLY A 180 4.42 5.94 11.28
C GLY A 180 4.28 6.33 9.81
N TYR A 181 5.31 6.94 9.24
CA TYR A 181 5.30 7.38 7.87
C TYR A 181 6.63 7.14 7.16
N PHE A 182 6.57 7.12 5.82
CA PHE A 182 7.65 6.79 4.92
C PHE A 182 7.68 7.78 3.76
N CYS A 183 8.87 8.33 3.46
CA CYS A 183 9.14 9.04 2.22
C CYS A 183 9.98 8.15 1.31
N ALA A 184 9.50 7.90 0.10
CA ALA A 184 10.17 6.99 -0.82
C ALA A 184 11.55 7.47 -1.29
N ARG A 185 11.84 8.77 -1.21
CA ARG A 185 13.16 9.34 -1.53
C ARG A 185 14.17 9.12 -0.42
N GLU A 186 13.75 9.24 0.82
CA GLU A 186 14.60 9.10 2.02
C GLU A 186 14.77 7.65 2.43
N LYS A 187 13.80 6.80 2.10
CA LYS A 187 13.77 5.36 2.40
C LYS A 187 13.80 5.00 3.89
N GLU A 188 13.56 5.96 4.75
CA GLU A 188 13.42 5.74 6.19
C GLU A 188 11.95 5.70 6.57
N PHE A 189 11.59 4.74 7.40
CA PHE A 189 10.27 4.65 8.01
C PHE A 189 10.40 5.18 9.44
N GLU A 190 9.80 6.33 9.70
CA GLU A 190 9.66 6.83 11.07
C GLU A 190 8.54 6.07 11.76
N ASN A 191 8.88 5.19 12.70
CA ASN A 191 7.94 4.44 13.51
C ASN A 191 7.78 5.12 14.87
N ASP A 192 6.70 5.86 15.04
CA ASP A 192 6.39 6.57 16.28
C ASP A 192 5.63 5.70 17.30
N TYR A 193 5.25 4.46 16.94
CA TYR A 193 4.35 3.65 17.76
C TYR A 193 4.91 3.24 19.14
N PRO A 194 6.17 2.80 19.27
CA PRO A 194 6.70 2.36 20.57
C PRO A 194 6.63 3.46 21.64
N ASP A 195 6.91 4.70 21.24
CA ASP A 195 6.85 5.85 22.12
C ASP A 195 5.41 6.26 22.39
N LEU A 196 4.56 6.28 21.38
CA LEU A 196 3.14 6.58 21.52
C LEU A 196 2.42 5.65 22.51
N TRP A 197 2.65 4.35 22.39
CA TRP A 197 2.06 3.36 23.29
C TRP A 197 2.48 3.57 24.74
N LYS A 198 3.76 3.83 24.95
CA LYS A 198 4.32 4.11 26.27
C LYS A 198 3.71 5.38 26.86
N ASP A 199 3.64 6.45 26.07
CA ASP A 199 3.10 7.73 26.46
C ASP A 199 1.59 7.64 26.76
N ALA A 200 0.83 6.89 25.93
CA ALA A 200 -0.59 6.66 26.15
C ALA A 200 -0.86 5.94 27.48
N ARG A 201 -0.15 4.86 27.76
CA ARG A 201 -0.27 4.14 29.05
C ARG A 201 0.09 5.02 30.23
N GLN A 202 1.12 5.84 30.11
CA GLN A 202 1.51 6.77 31.16
C GLN A 202 0.44 7.84 31.38
N GLU A 203 -0.16 8.36 30.31
CA GLU A 203 -1.23 9.37 30.39
C GLU A 203 -2.50 8.79 31.05
N VAL A 204 -2.89 7.54 30.74
CA VAL A 204 -4.02 6.89 31.45
C VAL A 204 -3.73 6.79 32.94
N ARG A 205 -2.53 6.35 33.34
CA ARG A 205 -2.15 6.25 34.76
C ARG A 205 -2.22 7.59 35.51
N ILE A 206 -1.87 8.68 34.83
CA ILE A 206 -1.90 10.03 35.41
C ILE A 206 -3.33 10.56 35.54
N ASN A 207 -4.13 10.40 34.50
CA ASN A 207 -5.47 10.97 34.41
C ASN A 207 -6.54 10.12 35.12
N HIS A 208 -6.28 8.81 35.25
CA HIS A 208 -7.21 7.85 35.82
C HIS A 208 -6.51 6.92 36.84
N PRO A 209 -5.97 7.46 37.93
CA PRO A 209 -5.18 6.70 38.91
C PRO A 209 -5.97 5.60 39.63
N ASP A 210 -7.30 5.73 39.67
CA ASP A 210 -8.19 4.79 40.36
C ASP A 210 -8.69 3.64 39.45
N ILE A 211 -8.39 3.66 38.15
CA ILE A 211 -8.77 2.60 37.23
C ILE A 211 -7.75 1.46 37.32
N GLU A 212 -8.25 0.25 37.52
CA GLU A 212 -7.41 -0.96 37.51
C GLU A 212 -6.80 -1.20 36.13
N GLU A 213 -5.48 -1.35 36.06
CA GLU A 213 -4.76 -1.61 34.81
C GLU A 213 -5.23 -2.92 34.18
N GLU A 214 -5.44 -2.93 32.86
CA GLU A 214 -6.00 -4.05 32.07
C GLU A 214 -7.51 -4.33 32.29
N SER A 215 -8.24 -3.45 32.98
CA SER A 215 -9.71 -3.47 33.01
C SER A 215 -10.31 -2.95 31.69
N ASP A 216 -11.62 -3.22 31.46
CA ASP A 216 -12.35 -2.67 30.32
C ASP A 216 -12.34 -1.13 30.32
N GLU A 217 -12.42 -0.50 31.51
CA GLU A 217 -12.35 0.94 31.66
C GLU A 217 -10.95 1.49 31.32
N TRP A 218 -9.91 0.75 31.68
CA TRP A 218 -8.53 1.06 31.27
C TRP A 218 -8.36 1.05 29.76
N TYR A 219 -8.84 -0.01 29.09
CA TYR A 219 -8.76 -0.11 27.64
C TYR A 219 -9.59 0.96 26.92
N ASN A 220 -10.75 1.35 27.46
CA ASN A 220 -11.53 2.46 26.90
C ASN A 220 -10.79 3.79 27.00
N ALA A 221 -10.21 4.11 28.17
CA ALA A 221 -9.40 5.32 28.33
C ALA A 221 -8.15 5.32 27.44
N LEU A 222 -7.52 4.16 27.28
CA LEU A 222 -6.36 3.99 26.39
C LEU A 222 -6.71 4.22 24.92
N ASN A 223 -7.84 3.68 24.46
CA ASN A 223 -8.30 3.87 23.07
C ASN A 223 -8.58 5.35 22.75
N GLU A 224 -9.18 6.12 23.67
CA GLU A 224 -9.41 7.56 23.47
C GLU A 224 -8.09 8.34 23.33
N ILE A 225 -7.09 7.98 24.14
CA ILE A 225 -5.76 8.61 24.07
C ILE A 225 -5.05 8.23 22.77
N GLU A 226 -5.11 6.96 22.37
CA GLU A 226 -4.52 6.49 21.13
C GLU A 226 -5.14 7.16 19.89
N GLU A 227 -6.46 7.32 19.85
CA GLU A 227 -7.15 8.02 18.76
C GLU A 227 -6.63 9.46 18.63
N ARG A 228 -6.56 10.19 19.73
CA ARG A 228 -6.03 11.56 19.76
C ARG A 228 -4.56 11.64 19.35
N MET A 229 -3.72 10.69 19.78
CA MET A 229 -2.32 10.62 19.37
C MET A 229 -2.17 10.29 17.88
N ASN A 230 -3.03 9.41 17.38
CA ASN A 230 -3.09 9.06 15.98
C ASN A 230 -3.48 10.25 15.08
N ASP A 231 -4.38 11.12 15.55
CA ASP A 231 -4.72 12.38 14.89
C ASP A 231 -3.51 13.32 14.81
N LYS A 232 -2.77 13.47 15.91
CA LYS A 232 -1.53 14.27 15.93
C LYS A 232 -0.47 13.76 14.97
N LEU A 233 -0.31 12.42 14.86
CA LEU A 233 0.59 11.83 13.89
C LEU A 233 0.13 12.07 12.45
N THR A 234 -1.17 12.07 12.24
CA THR A 234 -1.75 12.37 10.93
C THR A 234 -1.46 13.82 10.55
N GLU A 235 -1.60 14.76 11.49
CA GLU A 235 -1.25 16.17 11.28
C GLU A 235 0.27 16.33 11.01
N LYS A 236 1.13 15.70 11.82
CA LYS A 236 2.60 15.69 11.62
C LYS A 236 2.96 15.18 10.23
N PHE A 237 2.34 14.09 9.79
CA PHE A 237 2.55 13.55 8.44
C PHE A 237 2.18 14.54 7.34
N TYR A 238 1.01 15.18 7.43
CA TYR A 238 0.62 16.16 6.42
C TYR A 238 1.50 17.40 6.43
N GLN A 239 1.93 17.87 7.60
CA GLN A 239 2.90 18.96 7.71
C GLN A 239 4.24 18.58 7.07
N PHE A 240 4.71 17.36 7.29
CA PHE A 240 5.91 16.84 6.63
C PHE A 240 5.75 16.83 5.10
N VAL A 241 4.64 16.30 4.57
CA VAL A 241 4.36 16.28 3.13
C VAL A 241 4.31 17.68 2.52
N GLU A 242 3.63 18.62 3.19
CA GLU A 242 3.46 20.00 2.71
C GLU A 242 4.80 20.75 2.68
N ASN A 243 5.62 20.59 3.71
CA ASN A 243 6.92 21.27 3.85
C ASN A 243 8.05 20.57 3.10
N TYR A 244 7.83 19.35 2.61
CA TYR A 244 8.87 18.61 1.90
C TYR A 244 9.23 19.28 0.58
N VAL A 245 10.46 19.75 0.49
CA VAL A 245 11.05 20.32 -0.73
C VAL A 245 12.05 19.32 -1.27
N TYR A 246 11.81 18.81 -2.46
CA TYR A 246 12.81 18.02 -3.17
C TYR A 246 13.78 18.98 -3.89
N GLU A 247 14.95 19.11 -3.36
CA GLU A 247 16.08 19.77 -4.04
C GLU A 247 16.66 18.79 -5.07
N GLY A 248 15.91 18.58 -6.18
CA GLY A 248 16.40 17.79 -7.30
C GLY A 248 17.47 18.54 -8.07
N GLU A 249 18.59 17.89 -8.31
CA GLU A 249 19.63 18.30 -9.24
C GLU A 249 19.10 18.51 -10.67
#